data_61937900a5b085b26989ac2b08e1344c
#
_entry.id   61937900a5b085b26989ac2b08e1344c
#
_cell.length_a   1.000
_cell.length_b   1.000
_cell.length_c   1.000
_cell.angle_alpha   90.00
_cell.angle_beta   90.00
_cell.angle_gamma   90.00
#
_symmetry.space_group_name_H-M   'P 1'
#
loop_
_entity.id
_entity.type
_entity.pdbx_description
1 polymer ?
#
loop_
_entity_poly.entity_id
_entity_poly.type
_entity_poly.pdbx_seq_one_letter_code
_entity_poly.pdbx_strand_id
1 'polypeptide(L)'
;MKLVSVVCERDFDVPAVNETGGDIFITLSEHAALRVDVGVEQKCASDSMMCGDAYRYFFDGHGHFITVLSDGMGTGGRAAVDGAMASGLMCRLLKACFGFDCSLKILNSSMLFKSTDESLATVDIASIDLYNGQVELYKAGAAPTVIRRSGKTGKAESTSLPAGILRDVRFDKATVKCREGDIVVMMSDGAAFEGCDWIRAELEKWQGGTAQELSERLCEGAHRRRSDNHEDDITVITAVLKKSV
;
A
#
# COMPACT_ATOMS: atom_id res chain seq x y z
N MET A 1 -11.48 -25.36 -21.88
CA MET A 1 -10.93 -24.03 -21.57
C MET A 1 -11.33 -22.97 -22.61
N LYS A 2 -10.90 -23.05 -23.88
CA LYS A 2 -11.20 -22.00 -24.88
C LYS A 2 -12.66 -21.58 -24.96
N LEU A 3 -13.61 -22.53 -24.89
CA LEU A 3 -15.04 -22.23 -24.92
C LEU A 3 -15.49 -21.43 -23.70
N VAL A 4 -15.00 -21.79 -22.50
CA VAL A 4 -15.33 -21.10 -21.25
C VAL A 4 -14.76 -19.68 -21.28
N SER A 5 -13.51 -19.51 -21.72
CA SER A 5 -12.89 -18.18 -21.86
C SER A 5 -13.68 -17.27 -22.82
N VAL A 6 -14.16 -17.83 -23.94
CA VAL A 6 -14.98 -17.05 -24.91
C VAL A 6 -16.34 -16.68 -24.31
N VAL A 7 -17.01 -17.61 -23.62
CA VAL A 7 -18.34 -17.35 -23.04
C VAL A 7 -18.29 -16.37 -21.90
N CYS A 8 -17.24 -16.46 -21.07
CA CYS A 8 -17.05 -15.57 -19.92
C CYS A 8 -16.34 -14.26 -20.27
N GLU A 9 -15.81 -14.13 -21.48
CA GLU A 9 -14.95 -13.01 -21.89
C GLU A 9 -13.75 -12.79 -20.96
N ARG A 10 -13.16 -13.91 -20.47
CA ARG A 10 -12.07 -13.91 -19.48
C ARG A 10 -11.07 -15.02 -19.78
N ASP A 11 -9.82 -14.77 -19.48
CA ASP A 11 -8.79 -15.79 -19.51
C ASP A 11 -8.74 -16.57 -18.20
N PHE A 12 -8.55 -17.88 -18.30
CA PHE A 12 -8.50 -18.78 -17.14
C PHE A 12 -7.19 -19.56 -17.13
N ASP A 13 -6.69 -19.81 -15.94
CA ASP A 13 -5.57 -20.71 -15.69
C ASP A 13 -5.95 -22.16 -16.00
N VAL A 14 -4.96 -23.04 -15.98
CA VAL A 14 -5.20 -24.48 -16.13
C VAL A 14 -6.13 -24.96 -15.02
N PRO A 15 -7.25 -25.64 -15.35
CA PRO A 15 -8.21 -26.08 -14.35
C PRO A 15 -7.59 -27.04 -13.34
N ALA A 16 -7.88 -26.82 -12.05
CA ALA A 16 -7.64 -27.83 -11.05
C ALA A 16 -8.79 -28.84 -11.04
N VAL A 17 -8.45 -30.14 -11.11
CA VAL A 17 -9.41 -31.22 -11.11
C VAL A 17 -9.19 -32.04 -9.84
N ASN A 18 -10.23 -32.14 -9.01
CA ASN A 18 -10.22 -32.91 -7.76
C ASN A 18 -11.38 -33.93 -7.78
N GLU A 19 -11.11 -35.14 -7.30
CA GLU A 19 -12.14 -36.19 -7.12
C GLU A 19 -12.36 -36.40 -5.62
N THR A 20 -13.60 -36.32 -5.19
CA THR A 20 -13.98 -36.53 -3.80
C THR A 20 -15.34 -37.24 -3.74
N GLY A 21 -15.39 -38.43 -3.11
CA GLY A 21 -16.64 -39.16 -2.92
C GLY A 21 -17.29 -39.67 -4.21
N GLY A 22 -16.54 -39.82 -5.32
CA GLY A 22 -17.02 -40.21 -6.64
C GLY A 22 -17.50 -39.05 -7.52
N ASP A 23 -17.46 -37.82 -7.00
CA ASP A 23 -17.73 -36.60 -7.78
C ASP A 23 -16.43 -35.95 -8.25
N ILE A 24 -16.47 -35.38 -9.45
CA ILE A 24 -15.35 -34.63 -10.05
C ILE A 24 -15.63 -33.14 -9.94
N PHE A 25 -14.75 -32.45 -9.22
CA PHE A 25 -14.78 -30.99 -9.07
C PHE A 25 -13.73 -30.35 -10.00
N ILE A 26 -14.18 -29.44 -10.86
CA ILE A 26 -13.32 -28.68 -11.75
C ILE A 26 -13.34 -27.23 -11.28
N THR A 27 -12.20 -26.76 -10.76
CA THR A 27 -12.03 -25.36 -10.34
C THR A 27 -11.39 -24.57 -11.46
N LEU A 28 -12.05 -23.50 -11.87
CA LEU A 28 -11.57 -22.53 -12.86
C LEU A 28 -11.16 -21.25 -12.13
N SER A 29 -9.92 -20.83 -12.28
CA SER A 29 -9.41 -19.58 -11.74
C SER A 29 -9.13 -18.60 -12.87
N GLU A 30 -9.60 -17.36 -12.74
CA GLU A 30 -9.30 -16.31 -13.71
C GLU A 30 -7.79 -16.04 -13.72
N HIS A 31 -7.21 -15.91 -14.92
CA HIS A 31 -5.79 -15.61 -15.09
C HIS A 31 -5.50 -14.14 -14.76
N ALA A 32 -4.65 -13.89 -13.77
CA ALA A 32 -4.19 -12.54 -13.48
C ALA A 32 -3.24 -12.05 -14.58
N ALA A 33 -3.58 -10.96 -15.25
CA ALA A 33 -2.74 -10.38 -16.31
C ALA A 33 -1.44 -9.78 -15.77
N LEU A 34 -1.45 -9.38 -14.50
CA LEU A 34 -0.36 -8.70 -13.83
C LEU A 34 0.02 -9.42 -12.54
N ARG A 35 1.28 -9.27 -12.15
CA ARG A 35 1.80 -9.59 -10.83
C ARG A 35 2.54 -8.39 -10.28
N VAL A 36 2.68 -8.30 -8.97
CA VAL A 36 3.40 -7.23 -8.30
C VAL A 36 4.74 -7.76 -7.76
N ASP A 37 5.81 -7.06 -8.10
CA ASP A 37 7.09 -7.16 -7.42
C ASP A 37 7.11 -6.05 -6.36
N VAL A 38 7.20 -6.42 -5.09
CA VAL A 38 7.14 -5.49 -3.98
C VAL A 38 8.49 -5.41 -3.27
N GLY A 39 8.92 -4.18 -2.99
CA GLY A 39 10.07 -3.89 -2.15
C GLY A 39 9.68 -2.97 -1.01
N VAL A 40 10.31 -3.15 0.13
CA VAL A 40 10.10 -2.31 1.30
C VAL A 40 11.43 -2.02 1.96
N GLU A 41 11.66 -0.76 2.26
CA GLU A 41 12.78 -0.35 3.10
C GLU A 41 12.29 0.60 4.18
N GLN A 42 12.79 0.39 5.39
CA GLN A 42 12.40 1.15 6.57
C GLN A 42 13.63 1.51 7.39
N LYS A 43 13.72 2.77 7.79
CA LYS A 43 14.74 3.27 8.72
C LYS A 43 14.05 3.98 9.88
N CYS A 44 14.33 3.54 11.09
CA CYS A 44 13.88 4.22 12.30
C CYS A 44 14.65 5.53 12.49
N ALA A 45 14.05 6.48 13.17
CA ALA A 45 14.74 7.64 13.71
C ALA A 45 15.92 7.20 14.60
N SER A 46 17.07 7.90 14.53
CA SER A 46 18.36 7.43 15.07
C SER A 46 18.34 7.09 16.55
N ASP A 47 17.49 7.73 17.33
CA ASP A 47 17.38 7.51 18.79
C ASP A 47 16.27 6.53 19.20
N SER A 48 15.52 5.99 18.25
CA SER A 48 14.40 5.08 18.53
C SER A 48 14.76 3.63 18.20
N MET A 49 14.57 2.74 19.17
CA MET A 49 14.61 1.29 18.93
C MET A 49 13.31 0.77 18.28
N MET A 50 12.30 1.62 18.10
CA MET A 50 10.97 1.27 17.58
C MET A 50 10.56 2.29 16.53
N CYS A 51 10.11 1.80 15.37
CA CYS A 51 9.58 2.60 14.29
C CYS A 51 8.09 2.90 14.53
N GLY A 52 7.68 4.16 14.40
CA GLY A 52 6.28 4.59 14.43
C GLY A 52 5.52 4.14 13.19
N ASP A 53 6.24 4.00 12.08
CA ASP A 53 5.70 3.48 10.84
C ASP A 53 5.43 1.98 10.92
N ALA A 54 4.29 1.55 10.41
CA ALA A 54 3.94 0.15 10.29
C ALA A 54 3.27 -0.13 8.94
N TYR A 55 3.67 -1.20 8.30
CA TYR A 55 3.11 -1.58 7.01
C TYR A 55 2.65 -3.03 6.98
N ARG A 56 1.75 -3.32 6.05
CA ARG A 56 1.28 -4.67 5.70
C ARG A 56 1.02 -4.72 4.20
N TYR A 57 1.22 -5.88 3.60
CA TYR A 57 0.73 -6.16 2.26
C TYR A 57 0.22 -7.60 2.16
N PHE A 58 -0.75 -7.83 1.29
CA PHE A 58 -1.37 -9.14 1.11
C PHE A 58 -2.16 -9.19 -0.19
N PHE A 59 -2.51 -10.41 -0.60
CA PHE A 59 -3.50 -10.66 -1.64
C PHE A 59 -4.86 -10.95 -0.97
N ASP A 60 -5.92 -10.33 -1.48
CA ASP A 60 -7.27 -10.44 -0.90
C ASP A 60 -8.03 -11.71 -1.31
N GLY A 61 -7.47 -12.54 -2.18
CA GLY A 61 -8.13 -13.72 -2.75
C GLY A 61 -9.09 -13.41 -3.90
N HIS A 62 -9.34 -12.14 -4.20
CA HIS A 62 -10.18 -11.65 -5.32
C HIS A 62 -9.36 -11.01 -6.45
N GLY A 63 -8.05 -11.23 -6.44
CA GLY A 63 -7.13 -10.73 -7.45
C GLY A 63 -6.58 -9.33 -7.20
N HIS A 64 -6.73 -8.80 -5.97
CA HIS A 64 -6.09 -7.55 -5.61
C HIS A 64 -4.85 -7.78 -4.75
N PHE A 65 -3.80 -7.03 -5.06
CA PHE A 65 -2.68 -6.82 -4.16
C PHE A 65 -2.92 -5.54 -3.37
N ILE A 66 -2.99 -5.67 -2.05
CA ILE A 66 -3.31 -4.57 -1.14
C ILE A 66 -2.10 -4.28 -0.26
N THR A 67 -1.71 -3.02 -0.22
CA THR A 67 -0.66 -2.50 0.68
C THR A 67 -1.30 -1.49 1.62
N VAL A 68 -0.96 -1.58 2.91
CA VAL A 68 -1.36 -0.65 3.96
C VAL A 68 -0.11 -0.12 4.62
N LEU A 69 0.06 1.19 4.63
CA LEU A 69 1.07 1.91 5.39
C LEU A 69 0.36 2.81 6.40
N SER A 70 0.87 2.85 7.62
CA SER A 70 0.35 3.69 8.70
C SER A 70 1.51 4.22 9.50
N ASP A 71 1.52 5.51 9.71
CA ASP A 71 2.43 6.20 10.60
C ASP A 71 1.65 6.61 11.86
N GLY A 72 2.13 6.16 13.01
CA GLY A 72 1.60 6.53 14.32
C GLY A 72 2.18 7.86 14.76
N MET A 73 1.34 8.86 14.92
CA MET A 73 1.77 10.23 15.21
C MET A 73 2.49 10.36 16.56
N GLY A 74 3.58 11.10 16.55
CA GLY A 74 4.45 11.29 17.71
C GLY A 74 5.73 10.46 17.63
N THR A 75 6.38 10.20 18.74
CA THR A 75 7.66 9.48 18.80
C THR A 75 7.64 8.32 19.81
N GLY A 76 8.52 7.33 19.57
CA GLY A 76 8.75 6.23 20.47
C GLY A 76 7.68 5.14 20.48
N GLY A 77 7.63 4.39 21.59
CA GLY A 77 6.81 3.18 21.67
C GLY A 77 5.30 3.39 21.49
N ARG A 78 4.78 4.59 21.77
CA ARG A 78 3.38 4.92 21.58
C ARG A 78 3.02 5.03 20.10
N ALA A 79 3.79 5.81 19.33
CA ALA A 79 3.63 5.92 17.89
C ALA A 79 3.71 4.53 17.23
N ALA A 80 4.70 3.71 17.63
CA ALA A 80 4.86 2.34 17.15
C ALA A 80 3.62 1.46 17.42
N VAL A 81 3.00 1.59 18.61
CA VAL A 81 1.76 0.86 18.93
C VAL A 81 0.57 1.37 18.09
N ASP A 82 0.45 2.67 17.90
CA ASP A 82 -0.66 3.26 17.12
C ASP A 82 -0.56 2.90 15.63
N GLY A 83 0.61 3.03 15.01
CA GLY A 83 0.85 2.60 13.63
C GLY A 83 0.63 1.10 13.43
N ALA A 84 1.17 0.26 14.35
CA ALA A 84 0.97 -1.18 14.30
C ALA A 84 -0.50 -1.59 14.49
N MET A 85 -1.23 -0.92 15.38
CA MET A 85 -2.66 -1.13 15.58
C MET A 85 -3.46 -0.73 14.35
N ALA A 86 -3.19 0.43 13.79
CA ALA A 86 -3.91 0.93 12.62
C ALA A 86 -3.69 0.03 11.39
N SER A 87 -2.43 -0.23 11.02
CA SER A 87 -2.11 -1.12 9.89
C SER A 87 -2.62 -2.55 10.10
N GLY A 88 -2.49 -3.08 11.33
CA GLY A 88 -2.92 -4.43 11.67
C GLY A 88 -4.44 -4.59 11.66
N LEU A 89 -5.20 -3.64 12.20
CA LEU A 89 -6.67 -3.67 12.20
C LEU A 89 -7.21 -3.50 10.78
N MET A 90 -6.69 -2.53 10.00
CA MET A 90 -7.07 -2.37 8.60
C MET A 90 -6.85 -3.65 7.80
N CYS A 91 -5.67 -4.26 7.91
CA CYS A 91 -5.36 -5.51 7.22
C CYS A 91 -6.35 -6.64 7.59
N ARG A 92 -6.70 -6.81 8.87
CA ARG A 92 -7.65 -7.85 9.32
C ARG A 92 -9.05 -7.60 8.80
N LEU A 93 -9.54 -6.37 8.83
CA LEU A 93 -10.86 -6.01 8.35
C LEU A 93 -10.96 -6.20 6.82
N LEU A 94 -9.97 -5.76 6.06
CA LEU A 94 -9.94 -5.94 4.61
C LEU A 94 -9.85 -7.42 4.22
N LYS A 95 -9.05 -8.23 4.92
CA LYS A 95 -9.01 -9.69 4.73
C LYS A 95 -10.33 -10.38 5.09
N ALA A 96 -11.11 -9.81 6.00
CA ALA A 96 -12.45 -10.26 6.33
C ALA A 96 -13.53 -9.67 5.38
N CYS A 97 -13.12 -9.12 4.24
CA CYS A 97 -13.97 -8.55 3.20
C CYS A 97 -14.82 -7.35 3.65
N PHE A 98 -14.41 -6.62 4.69
CA PHE A 98 -14.99 -5.31 4.98
C PHE A 98 -14.51 -4.31 3.93
N GLY A 99 -15.42 -3.46 3.44
CA GLY A 99 -15.05 -2.38 2.52
C GLY A 99 -14.13 -1.34 3.17
N PHE A 100 -13.33 -0.63 2.38
CA PHE A 100 -12.34 0.33 2.85
C PHE A 100 -12.93 1.41 3.78
N ASP A 101 -14.06 2.02 3.39
CA ASP A 101 -14.71 3.05 4.22
C ASP A 101 -15.24 2.50 5.54
N CYS A 102 -15.80 1.30 5.54
CA CYS A 102 -16.26 0.63 6.77
C CYS A 102 -15.08 0.34 7.70
N SER A 103 -14.00 -0.18 7.14
CA SER A 103 -12.76 -0.49 7.88
C SER A 103 -12.17 0.78 8.51
N LEU A 104 -12.13 1.91 7.77
CA LEU A 104 -11.66 3.18 8.32
C LEU A 104 -12.54 3.66 9.48
N LYS A 105 -13.87 3.56 9.35
CA LYS A 105 -14.79 3.96 10.44
C LYS A 105 -14.57 3.15 11.70
N ILE A 106 -14.38 1.83 11.57
CA ILE A 106 -14.09 0.94 12.69
C ILE A 106 -12.75 1.31 13.32
N LEU A 107 -11.69 1.47 12.51
CA LEU A 107 -10.38 1.90 12.99
C LEU A 107 -10.48 3.24 13.72
N ASN A 108 -11.06 4.25 13.08
CA ASN A 108 -11.19 5.60 13.63
C ASN A 108 -11.91 5.58 14.98
N SER A 109 -13.01 4.85 15.08
CA SER A 109 -13.74 4.67 16.34
C SER A 109 -12.87 3.99 17.40
N SER A 110 -12.12 2.95 17.02
CA SER A 110 -11.23 2.23 17.95
C SER A 110 -10.12 3.12 18.48
N MET A 111 -9.56 4.00 17.65
CA MET A 111 -8.53 4.96 18.06
C MET A 111 -9.10 6.03 18.99
N LEU A 112 -10.26 6.58 18.67
CA LEU A 112 -10.95 7.56 19.54
C LEU A 112 -11.32 6.99 20.92
N PHE A 113 -11.69 5.70 21.01
CA PHE A 113 -11.99 5.07 22.30
C PHE A 113 -10.75 4.68 23.10
N LYS A 114 -9.62 4.40 22.42
CA LYS A 114 -8.38 4.05 23.12
C LYS A 114 -7.83 5.21 23.93
N SER A 115 -8.14 6.44 23.54
CA SER A 115 -7.38 7.58 24.03
C SER A 115 -8.06 8.33 25.17
N THR A 116 -7.54 8.14 26.37
CA THR A 116 -7.42 9.22 27.35
C THR A 116 -6.32 10.23 26.93
N ASP A 117 -5.49 9.86 25.95
CA ASP A 117 -4.36 10.60 25.40
C ASP A 117 -4.35 10.39 23.88
N GLU A 118 -4.43 11.40 23.11
CA GLU A 118 -4.52 11.51 21.65
C GLU A 118 -3.75 10.43 20.85
N SER A 119 -4.41 9.30 20.53
CA SER A 119 -3.88 8.27 19.64
C SER A 119 -4.29 8.60 18.22
N LEU A 120 -3.34 8.90 17.38
CA LEU A 120 -3.54 9.27 15.98
C LEU A 120 -2.66 8.41 15.07
N ALA A 121 -3.18 8.04 13.92
CA ALA A 121 -2.37 7.38 12.91
C ALA A 121 -2.85 7.75 11.50
N THR A 122 -1.90 7.90 10.59
CA THR A 122 -2.19 8.00 9.17
C THR A 122 -2.65 6.65 8.63
N VAL A 123 -3.41 6.65 7.54
CA VAL A 123 -3.76 5.43 6.81
C VAL A 123 -3.56 5.68 5.33
N ASP A 124 -2.66 4.95 4.73
CA ASP A 124 -2.38 4.96 3.30
C ASP A 124 -2.57 3.55 2.74
N ILE A 125 -3.43 3.42 1.73
CA ILE A 125 -3.73 2.12 1.13
C ILE A 125 -3.60 2.23 -0.39
N ALA A 126 -2.90 1.27 -0.99
CA ALA A 126 -2.95 1.02 -2.41
C ALA A 126 -3.56 -0.36 -2.65
N SER A 127 -4.62 -0.41 -3.45
CA SER A 127 -5.26 -1.64 -3.92
C SER A 127 -5.03 -1.75 -5.42
N ILE A 128 -4.33 -2.79 -5.86
CA ILE A 128 -3.96 -3.03 -7.26
C ILE A 128 -4.73 -4.25 -7.76
N ASP A 129 -5.67 -4.04 -8.67
CA ASP A 129 -6.37 -5.10 -9.39
C ASP A 129 -5.43 -5.74 -10.41
N LEU A 130 -5.09 -7.01 -10.20
CA LEU A 130 -4.14 -7.76 -11.01
C LEU A 130 -4.71 -8.25 -12.35
N TYR A 131 -6.02 -8.27 -12.50
CA TYR A 131 -6.66 -8.64 -13.76
C TYR A 131 -6.61 -7.51 -14.78
N ASN A 132 -6.81 -6.28 -14.31
CA ASN A 132 -6.93 -5.14 -15.20
C ASN A 132 -5.94 -4.00 -14.96
N GLY A 133 -5.19 -4.00 -13.84
CA GLY A 133 -4.20 -2.98 -13.50
C GLY A 133 -4.81 -1.67 -12.98
N GLN A 134 -6.06 -1.67 -12.53
CA GLN A 134 -6.62 -0.52 -11.81
C GLN A 134 -5.97 -0.42 -10.43
N VAL A 135 -5.45 0.75 -10.11
CA VAL A 135 -4.88 1.08 -8.80
C VAL A 135 -5.81 2.07 -8.13
N GLU A 136 -6.32 1.71 -6.98
CA GLU A 136 -7.12 2.57 -6.12
C GLU A 136 -6.30 2.95 -4.88
N LEU A 137 -6.23 4.24 -4.63
CA LEU A 137 -5.53 4.81 -3.48
C LEU A 137 -6.56 5.36 -2.50
N TYR A 138 -6.37 5.05 -1.22
CA TYR A 138 -7.21 5.50 -0.12
C TYR A 138 -6.30 6.10 0.96
N LYS A 139 -6.46 7.39 1.22
CA LYS A 139 -5.57 8.15 2.11
C LYS A 139 -6.35 8.86 3.21
N ALA A 140 -5.88 8.74 4.44
CA ALA A 140 -6.34 9.50 5.60
C ALA A 140 -5.12 10.05 6.35
N GLY A 141 -4.85 11.35 6.19
CA GLY A 141 -3.71 12.04 6.76
C GLY A 141 -2.34 11.60 6.21
N ALA A 142 -2.31 10.83 5.13
CA ALA A 142 -1.10 10.16 4.66
C ALA A 142 -0.28 11.02 3.69
N ALA A 143 1.03 10.78 3.67
CA ALA A 143 1.98 11.39 2.75
C ALA A 143 1.63 11.09 1.27
N PRO A 144 2.12 11.86 0.30
CA PRO A 144 1.83 11.63 -1.10
C PRO A 144 2.28 10.26 -1.60
N THR A 145 1.51 9.64 -2.51
CA THR A 145 1.92 8.46 -3.27
C THR A 145 2.39 8.89 -4.64
N VAL A 146 3.59 8.48 -5.04
CA VAL A 146 4.14 8.78 -6.36
C VAL A 146 3.89 7.59 -7.29
N ILE A 147 3.40 7.87 -8.49
CA ILE A 147 3.13 6.86 -9.51
C ILE A 147 3.91 7.20 -10.76
N ARG A 148 4.74 6.26 -11.23
CA ARG A 148 5.36 6.32 -12.55
C ARG A 148 4.53 5.48 -13.51
N ARG A 149 4.00 6.11 -14.54
CA ARG A 149 3.18 5.48 -15.56
C ARG A 149 3.71 5.81 -16.95
N SER A 150 4.06 4.79 -17.72
CA SER A 150 4.62 4.95 -19.07
C SER A 150 5.79 5.96 -19.12
N GLY A 151 6.67 5.90 -18.13
CA GLY A 151 7.85 6.77 -18.01
C GLY A 151 7.59 8.18 -17.44
N LYS A 152 6.33 8.56 -17.23
CA LYS A 152 5.95 9.85 -16.63
C LYS A 152 5.52 9.67 -15.17
N THR A 153 5.90 10.59 -14.31
CA THR A 153 5.55 10.57 -12.90
C THR A 153 4.40 11.50 -12.59
N GLY A 154 3.51 11.03 -11.72
CA GLY A 154 2.44 11.79 -11.09
C GLY A 154 2.42 11.56 -9.59
N LYS A 155 1.66 12.36 -8.85
CA LYS A 155 1.45 12.18 -7.41
C LYS A 155 -0.03 12.20 -7.07
N ALA A 156 -0.41 11.40 -6.07
CA ALA A 156 -1.70 11.45 -5.41
C ALA A 156 -1.47 11.99 -3.99
N GLU A 157 -2.07 13.14 -3.70
CA GLU A 157 -1.98 13.82 -2.41
C GLU A 157 -3.27 13.65 -1.61
N SER A 158 -3.17 13.82 -0.31
CA SER A 158 -4.30 13.81 0.62
C SER A 158 -4.37 15.14 1.37
N THR A 159 -5.58 15.59 1.58
CA THR A 159 -5.92 16.71 2.47
C THR A 159 -6.77 16.26 3.66
N SER A 160 -7.12 14.96 3.68
CA SER A 160 -7.90 14.38 4.77
C SER A 160 -7.09 14.25 6.05
N LEU A 161 -7.81 14.14 7.15
CA LEU A 161 -7.21 14.05 8.49
C LEU A 161 -6.85 12.59 8.83
N PRO A 162 -5.85 12.37 9.68
CA PRO A 162 -5.52 11.04 10.21
C PRO A 162 -6.67 10.45 11.04
N ALA A 163 -6.65 9.12 11.20
CA ALA A 163 -7.59 8.43 12.06
C ALA A 163 -7.33 8.75 13.54
N GLY A 164 -8.40 8.87 14.31
CA GLY A 164 -8.37 9.18 15.73
C GLY A 164 -8.55 10.66 16.08
N ILE A 165 -8.48 11.58 15.11
CA ILE A 165 -8.57 13.02 15.38
C ILE A 165 -10.02 13.52 15.50
N LEU A 166 -10.90 13.05 14.62
CA LEU A 166 -12.32 13.44 14.59
C LEU A 166 -13.22 12.22 14.43
N ARG A 167 -14.51 12.37 14.77
CA ARG A 167 -15.48 11.26 14.64
C ARG A 167 -15.74 10.84 13.19
N ASP A 168 -15.71 11.77 12.25
CA ASP A 168 -16.03 11.54 10.83
C ASP A 168 -14.81 11.76 9.93
N VAL A 169 -13.81 10.89 10.06
CA VAL A 169 -12.68 10.85 9.13
C VAL A 169 -13.09 10.06 7.88
N ARG A 170 -12.70 10.56 6.70
CA ARG A 170 -12.95 9.93 5.41
C ARG A 170 -11.66 9.81 4.63
N PHE A 171 -11.59 8.80 3.77
CA PHE A 171 -10.51 8.72 2.79
C PHE A 171 -10.64 9.77 1.70
N ASP A 172 -9.51 10.38 1.35
CA ASP A 172 -9.30 10.89 0.00
C ASP A 172 -9.03 9.72 -0.93
N LYS A 173 -9.65 9.70 -2.09
CA LYS A 173 -9.59 8.59 -3.04
C LYS A 173 -9.04 9.05 -4.37
N ALA A 174 -8.16 8.25 -4.95
CA ALA A 174 -7.68 8.43 -6.30
C ALA A 174 -7.66 7.09 -7.02
N THR A 175 -7.94 7.10 -8.31
CA THR A 175 -7.90 5.90 -9.16
C THR A 175 -7.03 6.17 -10.35
N VAL A 176 -6.15 5.23 -10.67
CA VAL A 176 -5.28 5.30 -11.84
C VAL A 176 -5.18 3.94 -12.52
N LYS A 177 -5.09 3.93 -13.84
CA LYS A 177 -4.89 2.72 -14.63
C LYS A 177 -3.39 2.53 -14.88
N CYS A 178 -2.83 1.47 -14.36
CA CYS A 178 -1.45 1.06 -14.50
C CYS A 178 -1.31 -0.16 -15.44
N ARG A 179 -0.12 -0.38 -15.93
CA ARG A 179 0.25 -1.46 -16.86
C ARG A 179 1.58 -2.06 -16.42
N GLU A 180 1.99 -3.11 -17.10
CA GLU A 180 3.35 -3.66 -16.98
C GLU A 180 4.42 -2.56 -17.07
N GLY A 181 5.38 -2.58 -16.15
CA GLY A 181 6.47 -1.61 -16.03
C GLY A 181 6.12 -0.33 -15.27
N ASP A 182 4.86 -0.11 -14.93
CA ASP A 182 4.47 1.02 -14.09
C ASP A 182 4.81 0.74 -12.62
N ILE A 183 5.04 1.82 -11.86
CA ILE A 183 5.54 1.76 -10.48
C ILE A 183 4.65 2.62 -9.59
N VAL A 184 4.27 2.08 -8.45
CA VAL A 184 3.59 2.80 -7.37
C VAL A 184 4.54 2.87 -6.17
N VAL A 185 4.79 4.07 -5.65
CA VAL A 185 5.64 4.30 -4.47
C VAL A 185 4.81 4.96 -3.39
N MET A 186 4.59 4.24 -2.32
CA MET A 186 4.02 4.74 -1.06
C MET A 186 5.15 5.06 -0.10
N MET A 187 4.94 6.05 0.75
CA MET A 187 5.97 6.48 1.69
C MET A 187 5.36 7.14 2.93
N SER A 188 6.10 7.12 4.04
CA SER A 188 5.79 7.96 5.20
C SER A 188 6.24 9.41 4.96
N ASP A 189 5.79 10.32 5.80
CA ASP A 189 6.12 11.75 5.71
C ASP A 189 7.61 12.00 5.90
N GLY A 190 8.30 11.18 6.70
CA GLY A 190 9.74 11.22 6.81
C GLY A 190 10.50 11.02 5.51
N ALA A 191 9.95 10.29 4.54
CA ALA A 191 10.52 10.21 3.19
C ALA A 191 10.12 11.40 2.30
N ALA A 192 8.98 12.03 2.58
CA ALA A 192 8.42 13.13 1.79
C ALA A 192 8.76 14.52 2.35
N PHE A 193 9.63 14.63 3.35
CA PHE A 193 9.92 15.87 4.11
C PHE A 193 10.28 17.07 3.20
N GLU A 194 11.13 16.88 2.19
CA GLU A 194 11.46 17.91 1.19
C GLU A 194 10.53 17.89 -0.05
N GLY A 195 9.37 17.25 0.07
CA GLY A 195 8.45 17.03 -1.05
C GLY A 195 8.83 15.82 -1.91
N CYS A 196 8.06 15.58 -2.97
CA CYS A 196 8.20 14.37 -3.79
C CYS A 196 8.95 14.57 -5.11
N ASP A 197 9.43 15.77 -5.42
CA ASP A 197 10.00 16.05 -6.74
C ASP A 197 11.31 15.31 -6.99
N TRP A 198 12.12 15.14 -5.96
CA TRP A 198 13.33 14.33 -6.04
C TRP A 198 13.02 12.84 -6.26
N ILE A 199 11.96 12.31 -5.63
CA ILE A 199 11.50 10.92 -5.84
C ILE A 199 11.04 10.73 -7.28
N ARG A 200 10.27 11.69 -7.80
CA ARG A 200 9.83 11.68 -9.19
C ARG A 200 11.02 11.66 -10.15
N ALA A 201 12.02 12.50 -9.91
CA ALA A 201 13.24 12.55 -10.71
C ALA A 201 14.04 11.22 -10.64
N GLU A 202 14.10 10.57 -9.46
CA GLU A 202 14.74 9.25 -9.32
C GLU A 202 13.95 8.16 -10.07
N LEU A 203 12.61 8.18 -9.99
CA LEU A 203 11.77 7.24 -10.72
C LEU A 203 11.89 7.41 -12.25
N GLU A 204 11.99 8.63 -12.75
CA GLU A 204 12.17 8.90 -14.19
C GLU A 204 13.50 8.38 -14.72
N LYS A 205 14.54 8.40 -13.88
CA LYS A 205 15.88 7.86 -14.21
C LYS A 205 15.98 6.34 -14.02
N TRP A 206 15.01 5.73 -13.35
CA TRP A 206 15.07 4.30 -13.05
C TRP A 206 14.94 3.45 -14.31
N GLN A 207 16.01 2.72 -14.64
CA GLN A 207 16.09 1.92 -15.88
C GLN A 207 15.64 0.45 -15.68
N GLY A 208 15.34 0.05 -14.46
CA GLY A 208 14.95 -1.32 -14.11
C GLY A 208 15.77 -1.88 -12.94
N GLY A 209 15.34 -3.04 -12.46
CA GLY A 209 15.86 -3.70 -11.27
C GLY A 209 14.71 -4.30 -10.47
N THR A 210 14.98 -4.71 -9.24
CA THR A 210 13.97 -5.21 -8.31
C THR A 210 13.26 -4.04 -7.60
N ALA A 211 12.04 -4.27 -7.16
CA ALA A 211 11.32 -3.28 -6.35
C ALA A 211 12.07 -2.99 -5.03
N GLN A 212 12.77 -4.00 -4.49
CA GLN A 212 13.56 -3.86 -3.27
C GLN A 212 14.73 -2.88 -3.45
N GLU A 213 15.52 -3.04 -4.53
CA GLU A 213 16.62 -2.12 -4.84
C GLU A 213 16.13 -0.67 -4.99
N LEU A 214 14.93 -0.48 -5.56
CA LEU A 214 14.35 0.85 -5.69
C LEU A 214 13.93 1.41 -4.33
N SER A 215 13.30 0.60 -3.46
CA SER A 215 12.93 1.03 -2.10
C SER A 215 14.14 1.42 -1.27
N GLU A 216 15.20 0.62 -1.30
CA GLU A 216 16.47 0.90 -0.62
C GLU A 216 17.07 2.22 -1.11
N ARG A 217 17.14 2.41 -2.43
CA ARG A 217 17.67 3.64 -3.04
C ARG A 217 16.88 4.88 -2.65
N LEU A 218 15.55 4.79 -2.64
CA LEU A 218 14.69 5.92 -2.26
C LEU A 218 14.78 6.20 -0.75
N CYS A 219 14.76 5.18 0.10
CA CYS A 219 14.92 5.33 1.54
C CYS A 219 16.28 5.95 1.90
N GLU A 220 17.36 5.49 1.29
CA GLU A 220 18.68 6.12 1.43
C GLU A 220 18.72 7.55 0.91
N GLY A 221 18.05 7.82 -0.21
CA GLY A 221 17.92 9.15 -0.79
C GLY A 221 17.20 10.11 0.15
N ALA A 222 16.12 9.66 0.81
CA ALA A 222 15.42 10.42 1.83
C ALA A 222 16.31 10.69 3.05
N HIS A 223 16.96 9.65 3.56
CA HIS A 223 17.85 9.76 4.73
C HIS A 223 18.99 10.76 4.50
N ARG A 224 19.61 10.76 3.32
CA ARG A 224 20.70 11.70 2.98
C ARG A 224 20.25 13.15 2.81
N ARG A 225 18.98 13.41 2.53
CA ARG A 225 18.43 14.77 2.35
C ARG A 225 18.03 15.43 3.66
N ARG A 226 17.94 14.65 4.72
CA ARG A 226 17.70 15.21 6.05
C ARG A 226 18.91 16.03 6.50
N SER A 227 18.74 17.33 6.53
CA SER A 227 19.79 18.30 6.89
C SER A 227 19.65 18.89 8.28
N ASP A 228 18.56 18.60 8.94
CA ASP A 228 18.20 19.10 10.26
C ASP A 228 18.08 17.97 11.29
N ASN A 229 18.20 18.29 12.55
CA ASN A 229 18.07 17.35 13.65
C ASN A 229 16.63 16.79 13.83
N HIS A 230 15.77 16.88 12.80
CA HIS A 230 14.46 16.25 12.80
C HIS A 230 14.59 14.80 12.34
N GLU A 231 14.75 13.94 13.33
CA GLU A 231 14.79 12.51 13.10
C GLU A 231 13.37 11.97 13.15
N ASP A 232 12.89 11.51 12.01
CA ASP A 232 11.62 10.85 11.85
C ASP A 232 11.81 9.49 11.18
N ASP A 233 10.86 8.59 11.34
CA ASP A 233 10.90 7.30 10.70
C ASP A 233 10.72 7.44 9.18
N ILE A 234 11.44 6.64 8.41
CA ILE A 234 11.35 6.61 6.96
C ILE A 234 10.88 5.23 6.54
N THR A 235 9.76 5.16 5.86
CA THR A 235 9.30 3.94 5.22
C THR A 235 9.00 4.22 3.74
N VAL A 236 9.55 3.39 2.87
CA VAL A 236 9.28 3.41 1.42
C VAL A 236 8.83 2.03 0.98
N ILE A 237 7.68 1.98 0.32
CA ILE A 237 7.12 0.77 -0.27
C ILE A 237 6.99 0.98 -1.77
N THR A 238 7.66 0.15 -2.54
CA THR A 238 7.61 0.19 -4.00
C THR A 238 6.89 -1.04 -4.53
N ALA A 239 5.90 -0.83 -5.37
CA ALA A 239 5.18 -1.87 -6.10
C ALA A 239 5.43 -1.70 -7.60
N VAL A 240 6.15 -2.63 -8.20
CA VAL A 240 6.41 -2.68 -9.66
C VAL A 240 5.46 -3.68 -10.30
N LEU A 241 4.65 -3.22 -11.24
CA LEU A 241 3.72 -4.08 -11.96
C LEU A 241 4.50 -4.83 -13.05
N LYS A 242 4.42 -6.15 -13.02
CA LYS A 242 5.03 -7.04 -14.01
C LYS A 242 3.94 -7.88 -14.68
N LYS A 243 4.20 -8.31 -15.91
CA LYS A 243 3.32 -9.26 -16.58
C LYS A 243 3.31 -10.58 -15.79
N SER A 244 2.14 -11.17 -15.64
CA SER A 244 2.03 -12.55 -15.19
C SER A 244 2.57 -13.49 -16.26
N VAL A 245 3.21 -14.58 -15.86
CA VAL A 245 3.86 -15.55 -16.78
C VAL A 245 2.92 -16.71 -17.03
#